data_1178613b09859279531b66f1ee9f0789
#
_entry.id   1178613b09859279531b66f1ee9f0789
#
_cell.length_a   1.000
_cell.length_b   1.000
_cell.length_c   1.000
_cell.angle_alpha   90.00
_cell.angle_beta   90.00
_cell.angle_gamma   90.00
#
_symmetry.space_group_name_H-M   'P 1'
#
loop_
_entity.id
_entity.type
_entity.pdbx_description
1 polymer ?
#
loop_
_entity_poly.entity_id
_entity_poly.type
_entity_poly.pdbx_seq_one_letter_code
_entity_poly.pdbx_strand_id
1 'polypeptide(L)'
;MLEIWKKHLKVVKKFVLYILLSASYLLGNCQEGNSSSNFIFKYINKIINDTNDLSAPKFMNYPTLAFSPETSWEIGLSSLYIYSANRDLKNRLSEIKAFTFYTMENQYGIWLDHALYSNENKWFFLGRTRFQSFPLLYYGIGSESPKDHIARIDGNFTYFKERFLREVFPNFYTGIEFDLQIMNKVSYKNSATNFSKPEGGNGSTNIGLGWGIIYNNIHNVLNPRNGIFSELAFLNYRSEIGSDYNIITFLSDNRFYIPIRKNNVLAFQLQGQFTNGNPPFNLLSLMGGESLMRGYYLGRYRDKHLLAGQVEYRMLPFSFAKRWGASLFFAAGEVFNTYNSFQFKNLLPTGGAGLRFLLFPEKDIYTRIDYALTREGSGFYFFIGEAF
;
A
#
# COMPACT_ATOMS: atom_id res chain seq x y z
N MET A 1 -18.67 2.30 25.47
CA MET A 1 -17.39 1.89 24.86
C MET A 1 -17.06 0.41 25.06
N LEU A 2 -17.07 -0.14 26.25
CA LEU A 2 -16.77 -1.57 26.53
C LEU A 2 -17.77 -2.55 25.86
N GLU A 3 -19.03 -2.24 25.72
CA GLU A 3 -20.02 -3.11 25.09
C GLU A 3 -19.89 -3.19 23.56
N ILE A 4 -19.56 -2.07 22.92
CA ILE A 4 -19.27 -2.05 21.48
C ILE A 4 -18.02 -2.87 21.18
N TRP A 5 -17.01 -2.78 22.03
CA TRP A 5 -15.76 -3.55 21.93
C TRP A 5 -16.01 -5.06 22.09
N LYS A 6 -16.86 -5.45 23.05
CA LYS A 6 -17.27 -6.88 23.25
C LYS A 6 -18.07 -7.41 22.07
N LYS A 7 -18.87 -6.58 21.40
CA LYS A 7 -19.67 -6.98 20.22
C LYS A 7 -18.77 -7.18 18.99
N HIS A 8 -17.81 -6.30 18.75
CA HIS A 8 -16.83 -6.47 17.67
C HIS A 8 -15.89 -7.65 17.89
N LEU A 9 -15.42 -7.86 19.12
CA LEU A 9 -14.58 -9.02 19.47
C LEU A 9 -15.31 -10.36 19.29
N LYS A 10 -16.63 -10.40 19.54
CA LYS A 10 -17.47 -11.58 19.26
C LYS A 10 -17.64 -11.85 17.78
N VAL A 11 -17.76 -10.81 16.95
CA VAL A 11 -17.88 -10.94 15.49
C VAL A 11 -16.56 -11.41 14.90
N VAL A 12 -15.45 -10.81 15.29
CA VAL A 12 -14.10 -11.20 14.84
C VAL A 12 -13.77 -12.63 15.28
N LYS A 13 -14.07 -13.01 16.52
CA LYS A 13 -13.87 -14.39 17.01
C LYS A 13 -14.73 -15.40 16.23
N LYS A 14 -15.99 -15.07 15.91
CA LYS A 14 -16.83 -15.92 15.07
C LYS A 14 -16.28 -16.03 13.66
N PHE A 15 -15.84 -14.92 13.05
CA PHE A 15 -15.30 -14.91 11.70
C PHE A 15 -13.99 -15.70 11.59
N VAL A 16 -13.06 -15.52 12.54
CA VAL A 16 -11.83 -16.32 12.64
C VAL A 16 -12.15 -17.80 12.88
N LEU A 17 -13.13 -18.10 13.73
CA LEU A 17 -13.57 -19.48 14.00
C LEU A 17 -14.21 -20.10 12.74
N TYR A 18 -15.00 -19.34 11.97
CA TYR A 18 -15.58 -19.80 10.70
C TYR A 18 -14.49 -20.04 9.64
N ILE A 19 -13.49 -19.19 9.55
CA ILE A 19 -12.33 -19.41 8.65
C ILE A 19 -11.54 -20.64 9.09
N LEU A 20 -11.28 -20.82 10.37
CA LEU A 20 -10.57 -21.99 10.89
C LEU A 20 -11.39 -23.28 10.73
N LEU A 21 -12.70 -23.23 10.95
CA LEU A 21 -13.59 -24.38 10.75
C LEU A 21 -13.78 -24.71 9.27
N SER A 22 -13.85 -23.71 8.38
CA SER A 22 -13.88 -23.95 6.93
C SER A 22 -12.55 -24.48 6.42
N ALA A 23 -11.42 -24.00 6.95
CA ALA A 23 -10.10 -24.54 6.62
C ALA A 23 -9.91 -25.96 7.14
N SER A 24 -10.37 -26.30 8.35
CA SER A 24 -10.33 -27.66 8.89
C SER A 24 -11.32 -28.60 8.19
N TYR A 25 -12.48 -28.12 7.79
CA TYR A 25 -13.44 -28.90 6.99
C TYR A 25 -12.91 -29.18 5.57
N LEU A 26 -12.18 -28.24 4.98
CA LEU A 26 -11.50 -28.39 3.68
C LEU A 26 -10.28 -29.34 3.76
N LEU A 27 -9.60 -29.40 4.91
CA LEU A 27 -8.49 -30.33 5.14
C LEU A 27 -8.92 -31.75 5.52
N GLY A 28 -10.15 -31.91 6.10
CA GLY A 28 -10.67 -33.20 6.55
C GLY A 28 -11.37 -34.03 5.44
N ASN A 29 -11.75 -33.44 4.32
CA ASN A 29 -12.48 -34.12 3.25
C ASN A 29 -11.65 -34.43 2.00
N CYS A 30 -10.38 -34.76 2.17
CA CYS A 30 -9.55 -35.27 1.08
C CYS A 30 -9.79 -36.78 0.87
N GLN A 31 -11.05 -37.20 0.61
CA GLN A 31 -11.36 -38.52 0.03
C GLN A 31 -12.22 -38.33 -1.22
N GLU A 32 -11.87 -39.09 -2.24
CA GLU A 32 -12.36 -39.09 -3.59
C GLU A 32 -13.90 -39.04 -3.67
N GLY A 33 -14.45 -38.05 -4.34
CA GLY A 33 -15.87 -37.96 -4.68
C GLY A 33 -16.07 -36.98 -5.83
N ASN A 34 -16.39 -37.53 -6.98
CA ASN A 34 -16.86 -36.83 -8.18
C ASN A 34 -17.91 -35.75 -7.85
N SER A 35 -17.63 -34.50 -8.19
CA SER A 35 -18.65 -33.61 -8.75
C SER A 35 -18.17 -32.17 -8.94
N SER A 36 -18.83 -31.46 -9.76
CA SER A 36 -18.86 -30.09 -10.26
C SER A 36 -18.46 -28.91 -9.35
N SER A 37 -17.91 -29.13 -8.21
CA SER A 37 -17.48 -28.10 -7.30
C SER A 37 -16.03 -27.80 -7.56
N ASN A 38 -15.62 -27.05 -8.54
CA ASN A 38 -14.24 -26.70 -8.22
C ASN A 38 -13.47 -26.00 -9.32
N PHE A 39 -14.16 -25.13 -10.09
CA PHE A 39 -13.42 -24.16 -10.89
C PHE A 39 -12.48 -23.33 -9.99
N ILE A 40 -12.96 -22.82 -8.86
CA ILE A 40 -12.17 -22.05 -7.89
C ILE A 40 -11.04 -22.91 -7.30
N PHE A 41 -11.35 -24.15 -6.90
CA PHE A 41 -10.34 -25.04 -6.32
C PHE A 41 -9.29 -25.48 -7.36
N LYS A 42 -9.70 -25.77 -8.58
CA LYS A 42 -8.80 -26.04 -9.70
C LYS A 42 -7.92 -24.84 -10.04
N TYR A 43 -8.50 -23.63 -10.02
CA TYR A 43 -7.79 -22.40 -10.26
C TYR A 43 -6.75 -22.11 -9.15
N ILE A 44 -7.14 -22.23 -7.88
CA ILE A 44 -6.24 -22.09 -6.72
C ILE A 44 -5.12 -23.14 -6.77
N ASN A 45 -5.45 -24.41 -7.00
CA ASN A 45 -4.47 -25.49 -7.13
C ASN A 45 -3.50 -25.27 -8.29
N LYS A 46 -3.97 -24.76 -9.42
CA LYS A 46 -3.12 -24.39 -10.55
C LYS A 46 -2.14 -23.29 -10.19
N ILE A 47 -2.57 -22.28 -9.42
CA ILE A 47 -1.70 -21.19 -8.96
C ILE A 47 -0.68 -21.69 -7.93
N ILE A 48 -1.15 -22.44 -6.92
CA ILE A 48 -0.31 -22.89 -5.80
C ILE A 48 0.71 -23.96 -6.22
N ASN A 49 0.34 -24.82 -7.16
CA ASN A 49 1.16 -25.94 -7.65
C ASN A 49 1.74 -25.66 -9.04
N ASP A 50 1.78 -24.41 -9.48
CA ASP A 50 2.40 -24.03 -10.74
C ASP A 50 3.92 -24.19 -10.64
N THR A 51 4.42 -25.32 -11.19
CA THR A 51 5.85 -25.68 -11.29
C THR A 51 6.43 -25.32 -12.67
N ASN A 52 5.72 -24.49 -13.45
CA ASN A 52 6.16 -24.09 -14.77
C ASN A 52 7.38 -23.18 -14.72
N ASP A 53 8.01 -23.03 -15.89
CA ASP A 53 9.18 -22.22 -16.15
C ASP A 53 9.26 -20.92 -15.31
N LEU A 54 10.35 -20.76 -14.56
CA LEU A 54 10.68 -19.58 -13.75
C LEU A 54 10.64 -18.29 -14.58
N SER A 55 11.03 -18.37 -15.85
CA SER A 55 11.08 -17.25 -16.78
C SER A 55 9.70 -16.85 -17.32
N ALA A 56 8.70 -17.76 -17.22
CA ALA A 56 7.37 -17.50 -17.75
C ALA A 56 6.66 -16.39 -16.97
N PRO A 57 5.98 -15.49 -17.67
CA PRO A 57 5.11 -14.51 -17.02
C PRO A 57 4.00 -15.19 -16.21
N LYS A 58 3.63 -14.60 -15.08
CA LYS A 58 2.51 -15.06 -14.27
C LYS A 58 1.41 -14.03 -14.27
N PHE A 59 0.19 -14.48 -14.49
CA PHE A 59 -1.01 -13.66 -14.42
C PHE A 59 -2.00 -14.29 -13.47
N MET A 60 -2.50 -13.50 -12.54
CA MET A 60 -3.46 -13.93 -11.54
C MET A 60 -4.58 -12.90 -11.39
N ASN A 61 -5.81 -13.39 -11.40
CA ASN A 61 -6.99 -12.64 -11.02
C ASN A 61 -7.61 -13.25 -9.78
N TYR A 62 -8.03 -12.43 -8.84
CA TYR A 62 -8.77 -12.92 -7.68
C TYR A 62 -9.83 -11.91 -7.25
N PRO A 63 -11.03 -12.42 -6.88
CA PRO A 63 -12.05 -11.57 -6.32
C PRO A 63 -11.62 -11.05 -4.96
N THR A 64 -11.99 -9.83 -4.64
CA THR A 64 -11.78 -9.22 -3.33
C THR A 64 -13.12 -8.91 -2.70
N LEU A 65 -13.22 -9.13 -1.41
CA LEU A 65 -14.36 -8.78 -0.58
C LEU A 65 -13.81 -8.09 0.66
N ALA A 66 -14.23 -6.85 0.88
CA ALA A 66 -13.83 -6.07 2.02
C ALA A 66 -15.04 -5.45 2.72
N PHE A 67 -14.85 -5.03 3.94
CA PHE A 67 -15.81 -4.26 4.70
C PHE A 67 -15.09 -3.14 5.44
N SER A 68 -15.57 -1.92 5.26
CA SER A 68 -15.14 -0.78 6.05
C SER A 68 -16.37 0.03 6.52
N PRO A 69 -16.26 0.71 7.66
CA PRO A 69 -17.35 1.55 8.15
C PRO A 69 -17.76 2.66 7.18
N GLU A 70 -16.82 3.11 6.34
CA GLU A 70 -16.98 4.23 5.42
C GLU A 70 -17.70 3.82 4.13
N THR A 71 -17.46 2.59 3.69
CA THR A 71 -17.89 2.10 2.37
C THR A 71 -18.89 0.95 2.47
N SER A 72 -19.11 0.42 3.70
CA SER A 72 -19.85 -0.81 3.92
C SER A 72 -19.18 -1.98 3.18
N TRP A 73 -19.93 -2.90 2.59
CA TRP A 73 -19.35 -4.00 1.82
C TRP A 73 -18.80 -3.50 0.48
N GLU A 74 -17.60 -3.95 0.16
CA GLU A 74 -16.91 -3.71 -1.09
C GLU A 74 -16.65 -5.04 -1.78
N ILE A 75 -17.03 -5.14 -3.04
CA ILE A 75 -16.66 -6.24 -3.94
C ILE A 75 -15.70 -5.69 -5.00
N GLY A 76 -14.69 -6.47 -5.33
CA GLY A 76 -13.68 -6.05 -6.29
C GLY A 76 -13.04 -7.21 -7.03
N LEU A 77 -12.23 -6.85 -7.99
CA LEU A 77 -11.36 -7.75 -8.74
C LEU A 77 -9.93 -7.21 -8.72
N SER A 78 -9.02 -8.01 -8.20
CA SER A 78 -7.59 -7.73 -8.25
C SER A 78 -6.92 -8.57 -9.33
N SER A 79 -6.01 -7.95 -10.06
CA SER A 79 -5.18 -8.60 -11.08
C SER A 79 -3.72 -8.30 -10.80
N LEU A 80 -2.89 -9.31 -10.88
CA LEU A 80 -1.44 -9.21 -10.77
C LEU A 80 -0.79 -9.84 -12.00
N TYR A 81 0.02 -9.09 -12.71
CA TYR A 81 0.87 -9.58 -13.80
C TYR A 81 2.33 -9.33 -13.46
N ILE A 82 3.13 -10.39 -13.49
CA ILE A 82 4.56 -10.34 -13.17
C ILE A 82 5.37 -11.01 -14.27
N TYR A 83 6.49 -10.40 -14.65
CA TYR A 83 7.38 -10.92 -15.67
C TYR A 83 8.79 -10.33 -15.52
N SER A 84 9.79 -11.01 -16.10
CA SER A 84 11.11 -10.43 -16.34
C SER A 84 11.26 -10.12 -17.85
N ALA A 85 11.86 -9.00 -18.19
CA ALA A 85 12.03 -8.57 -19.57
C ALA A 85 12.75 -9.67 -20.37
N ASN A 86 12.29 -9.92 -21.61
CA ASN A 86 12.79 -10.99 -22.50
C ASN A 86 12.79 -12.39 -21.87
N ARG A 87 12.06 -12.61 -20.76
CA ARG A 87 12.10 -13.86 -19.97
C ARG A 87 13.50 -14.18 -19.42
N ASP A 88 14.39 -13.22 -19.37
CA ASP A 88 15.71 -13.37 -18.79
C ASP A 88 15.65 -13.12 -17.26
N LEU A 89 15.97 -14.13 -16.47
CA LEU A 89 15.95 -14.06 -15.00
C LEU A 89 17.04 -13.13 -14.42
N LYS A 90 17.99 -12.68 -15.23
CA LYS A 90 18.96 -11.65 -14.84
C LYS A 90 18.28 -10.27 -14.76
N ASN A 91 17.21 -10.05 -15.52
CA ASN A 91 16.41 -8.85 -15.44
C ASN A 91 15.57 -8.89 -14.18
N ARG A 92 15.33 -7.72 -13.60
CA ARG A 92 14.48 -7.58 -12.43
C ARG A 92 13.04 -7.94 -12.75
N LEU A 93 12.36 -8.40 -11.72
CA LEU A 93 10.94 -8.70 -11.81
C LEU A 93 10.15 -7.39 -12.00
N SER A 94 9.40 -7.33 -13.09
CA SER A 94 8.42 -6.29 -13.37
C SER A 94 7.05 -6.71 -12.87
N GLU A 95 6.26 -5.75 -12.40
CA GLU A 95 4.90 -5.99 -11.93
C GLU A 95 3.90 -4.97 -12.45
N ILE A 96 2.68 -5.43 -12.71
CA ILE A 96 1.50 -4.60 -12.96
C ILE A 96 0.41 -5.11 -12.03
N LYS A 97 -0.13 -4.22 -11.21
CA LYS A 97 -1.26 -4.47 -10.31
C LYS A 97 -2.44 -3.65 -10.75
N ALA A 98 -3.57 -4.29 -11.01
CA ALA A 98 -4.82 -3.62 -11.27
C ALA A 98 -5.86 -4.02 -10.21
N PHE A 99 -6.66 -3.07 -9.78
CA PHE A 99 -7.75 -3.29 -8.82
C PHE A 99 -8.97 -2.49 -9.24
N THR A 100 -10.12 -3.15 -9.28
CA THR A 100 -11.40 -2.52 -9.50
C THR A 100 -12.33 -2.87 -8.37
N PHE A 101 -13.16 -1.93 -7.93
CA PHE A 101 -14.11 -2.17 -6.84
C PHE A 101 -15.41 -1.40 -7.02
N TYR A 102 -16.45 -1.92 -6.37
CA TYR A 102 -17.73 -1.26 -6.20
C TYR A 102 -18.24 -1.53 -4.78
N THR A 103 -18.86 -0.54 -4.14
CA THR A 103 -19.33 -0.63 -2.76
C THR A 103 -20.84 -0.45 -2.66
N MET A 104 -21.43 -0.89 -1.54
CA MET A 104 -22.86 -0.69 -1.27
C MET A 104 -23.26 0.77 -1.13
N GLU A 105 -22.29 1.65 -0.82
CA GLU A 105 -22.49 3.10 -0.76
C GLU A 105 -22.29 3.80 -2.13
N ASN A 106 -22.31 3.02 -3.23
CA ASN A 106 -22.13 3.49 -4.61
C ASN A 106 -20.78 4.16 -4.88
N GLN A 107 -19.73 3.77 -4.15
CA GLN A 107 -18.38 4.14 -4.52
C GLN A 107 -17.81 3.12 -5.48
N TYR A 108 -16.90 3.58 -6.32
CA TYR A 108 -16.24 2.75 -7.31
C TYR A 108 -14.85 3.29 -7.64
N GLY A 109 -14.00 2.43 -8.13
CA GLY A 109 -12.67 2.84 -8.55
C GLY A 109 -11.97 1.83 -9.43
N ILE A 110 -10.98 2.35 -10.14
CA ILE A 110 -10.00 1.60 -10.92
C ILE A 110 -8.63 2.10 -10.55
N TRP A 111 -7.79 1.20 -10.04
CA TRP A 111 -6.41 1.46 -9.66
C TRP A 111 -5.49 0.64 -10.52
N LEU A 112 -4.43 1.25 -11.01
CA LEU A 112 -3.36 0.60 -11.76
C LEU A 112 -2.02 1.10 -11.23
N ASP A 113 -1.26 0.21 -10.62
CA ASP A 113 0.10 0.48 -10.15
C ASP A 113 1.06 -0.41 -10.94
N HIS A 114 2.21 0.13 -11.36
CA HIS A 114 3.21 -0.66 -12.05
C HIS A 114 4.64 -0.26 -11.69
N ALA A 115 5.53 -1.26 -11.83
CA ALA A 115 6.98 -1.12 -11.73
C ALA A 115 7.61 -1.98 -12.83
N LEU A 116 8.08 -1.37 -13.91
CA LEU A 116 8.49 -2.08 -15.11
C LEU A 116 9.96 -1.84 -15.41
N TYR A 117 10.71 -2.92 -15.59
CA TYR A 117 12.10 -2.87 -16.01
C TYR A 117 12.24 -3.32 -17.47
N SER A 118 12.99 -2.55 -18.24
CA SER A 118 13.37 -2.97 -19.60
C SER A 118 14.44 -4.07 -19.59
N ASN A 119 14.76 -4.59 -20.78
CA ASN A 119 15.90 -5.48 -20.93
C ASN A 119 17.20 -4.86 -20.39
N GLU A 120 18.03 -5.67 -19.75
CA GLU A 120 19.27 -5.25 -19.06
C GLU A 120 19.04 -4.18 -17.98
N ASN A 121 17.79 -4.02 -17.50
CA ASN A 121 17.36 -3.04 -16.50
C ASN A 121 17.68 -1.57 -16.87
N LYS A 122 17.92 -1.25 -18.16
CA LYS A 122 18.31 0.11 -18.61
C LYS A 122 17.29 1.18 -18.34
N TRP A 123 16.00 0.84 -18.38
CA TRP A 123 14.89 1.73 -18.07
C TRP A 123 14.05 1.17 -16.94
N PHE A 124 13.59 2.05 -16.08
CA PHE A 124 12.67 1.76 -15.02
C PHE A 124 11.49 2.74 -15.08
N PHE A 125 10.28 2.19 -15.29
CA PHE A 125 9.03 2.92 -15.31
C PHE A 125 8.28 2.60 -14.04
N LEU A 126 7.93 3.63 -13.27
CA LEU A 126 7.23 3.48 -12.00
C LEU A 126 6.00 4.39 -12.02
N GLY A 127 4.82 3.80 -12.06
CA GLY A 127 3.60 4.55 -12.27
C GLY A 127 2.45 4.11 -11.37
N ARG A 128 1.53 5.06 -11.20
CA ARG A 128 0.30 4.88 -10.45
C ARG A 128 -0.82 5.68 -11.10
N THR A 129 -1.91 4.98 -11.44
CA THR A 129 -3.12 5.61 -11.98
C THR A 129 -4.30 5.21 -11.13
N ARG A 130 -5.14 6.16 -10.74
CA ARG A 130 -6.35 5.92 -9.97
C ARG A 130 -7.47 6.81 -10.43
N PHE A 131 -8.62 6.20 -10.68
CA PHE A 131 -9.89 6.86 -10.89
C PHE A 131 -10.86 6.33 -9.85
N GLN A 132 -11.34 7.18 -8.98
CA GLN A 132 -12.22 6.71 -7.92
C GLN A 132 -13.23 7.77 -7.48
N SER A 133 -14.42 7.28 -7.12
CA SER A 133 -15.39 7.99 -6.30
C SER A 133 -15.41 7.28 -4.96
N PHE A 134 -14.75 7.85 -3.95
CA PHE A 134 -14.51 7.21 -2.67
C PHE A 134 -14.56 8.23 -1.54
N PRO A 135 -15.24 7.95 -0.43
CA PRO A 135 -15.26 8.88 0.68
C PRO A 135 -13.89 8.95 1.35
N LEU A 136 -13.53 10.14 1.75
CA LEU A 136 -12.36 10.41 2.56
C LEU A 136 -12.82 10.83 3.97
N LEU A 137 -12.37 10.14 5.01
CA LEU A 137 -12.57 10.60 6.36
C LEU A 137 -11.56 11.70 6.67
N TYR A 138 -12.07 12.86 7.02
CA TYR A 138 -11.26 14.02 7.32
C TYR A 138 -11.26 14.29 8.83
N TYR A 139 -10.09 14.20 9.42
CA TYR A 139 -9.86 14.39 10.86
C TYR A 139 -9.28 15.76 11.20
N GLY A 140 -9.01 16.59 10.18
CA GLY A 140 -8.28 17.85 10.33
C GLY A 140 -6.83 17.74 9.89
N ILE A 141 -6.04 18.75 10.22
CA ILE A 141 -4.62 18.86 9.88
C ILE A 141 -3.81 18.87 11.18
N GLY A 142 -2.64 18.23 11.16
CA GLY A 142 -1.71 18.14 12.28
C GLY A 142 -1.75 16.83 13.05
N SER A 143 -0.76 16.66 13.93
CA SER A 143 -0.58 15.48 14.78
C SER A 143 -1.57 15.40 15.95
N GLU A 144 -2.20 16.52 16.31
CA GLU A 144 -3.18 16.62 17.41
C GLU A 144 -4.64 16.61 16.91
N SER A 145 -4.88 16.17 15.67
CA SER A 145 -6.21 16.08 15.09
C SER A 145 -7.15 15.19 15.94
N PRO A 146 -8.47 15.53 16.03
CA PRO A 146 -9.45 14.79 16.85
C PRO A 146 -9.49 13.29 16.55
N LYS A 147 -9.88 12.47 17.53
CA LYS A 147 -10.03 11.02 17.34
C LYS A 147 -11.13 10.66 16.36
N ASP A 148 -12.24 11.41 16.41
CA ASP A 148 -13.37 11.23 15.51
C ASP A 148 -13.19 12.11 14.27
N HIS A 149 -13.60 11.63 13.11
CA HIS A 149 -13.55 12.42 11.90
C HIS A 149 -14.51 13.61 12.01
N ILE A 150 -14.03 14.77 11.56
CA ILE A 150 -14.82 16.02 11.61
C ILE A 150 -15.68 16.23 10.37
N ALA A 151 -15.41 15.50 9.29
CA ALA A 151 -16.25 15.45 8.11
C ALA A 151 -15.96 14.17 7.29
N ARG A 152 -16.96 13.72 6.54
CA ARG A 152 -16.80 12.78 5.43
C ARG A 152 -16.80 13.59 4.14
N ILE A 153 -15.76 13.50 3.36
CA ILE A 153 -15.58 14.21 2.10
C ILE A 153 -15.80 13.21 0.96
N ASP A 154 -16.90 13.36 0.24
CA ASP A 154 -17.17 12.61 -0.98
C ASP A 154 -16.69 13.42 -2.18
N GLY A 155 -16.11 12.76 -3.19
CA GLY A 155 -15.63 13.40 -4.40
C GLY A 155 -15.10 12.41 -5.42
N ASN A 156 -14.86 12.88 -6.63
CA ASN A 156 -14.17 12.12 -7.66
C ASN A 156 -12.69 12.50 -7.65
N PHE A 157 -11.84 11.49 -7.55
CA PHE A 157 -10.39 11.64 -7.53
C PHE A 157 -9.80 10.98 -8.76
N THR A 158 -9.04 11.75 -9.52
CA THR A 158 -8.16 11.27 -10.58
C THR A 158 -6.72 11.50 -10.14
N TYR A 159 -5.96 10.45 -10.13
CA TYR A 159 -4.54 10.49 -9.81
C TYR A 159 -3.77 9.77 -10.89
N PHE A 160 -2.79 10.44 -11.49
CA PHE A 160 -1.87 9.88 -12.45
C PHE A 160 -0.46 10.35 -12.13
N LYS A 161 0.40 9.43 -11.77
CA LYS A 161 1.81 9.68 -11.48
C LYS A 161 2.64 8.72 -12.30
N GLU A 162 3.66 9.24 -12.97
CA GLU A 162 4.53 8.45 -13.82
C GLU A 162 5.97 8.93 -13.71
N ARG A 163 6.91 7.99 -13.65
CA ARG A 163 8.35 8.22 -13.63
C ARG A 163 9.01 7.48 -14.77
N PHE A 164 9.81 8.18 -15.52
CA PHE A 164 10.63 7.66 -16.60
C PHE A 164 12.09 7.77 -16.20
N LEU A 165 12.65 6.66 -15.73
CA LEU A 165 13.96 6.62 -15.13
C LEU A 165 14.92 5.80 -16.01
N ARG A 166 16.14 6.31 -16.23
CA ARG A 166 17.20 5.64 -16.96
C ARG A 166 18.33 5.28 -16.02
N GLU A 167 18.86 4.07 -16.17
CA GLU A 167 20.08 3.66 -15.50
C GLU A 167 21.27 4.43 -16.07
N VAL A 168 22.00 5.14 -15.21
CA VAL A 168 23.20 5.91 -15.56
C VAL A 168 24.47 5.28 -15.00
N PHE A 169 24.34 4.55 -13.89
CA PHE A 169 25.34 3.66 -13.31
C PHE A 169 24.65 2.38 -12.85
N PRO A 170 25.35 1.27 -12.63
CA PRO A 170 24.71 0.04 -12.16
C PRO A 170 23.81 0.27 -10.93
N ASN A 171 22.53 -0.07 -11.08
CA ASN A 171 21.49 0.10 -10.06
C ASN A 171 21.10 1.55 -9.72
N PHE A 172 21.68 2.53 -10.37
CA PHE A 172 21.40 3.95 -10.14
C PHE A 172 20.61 4.52 -11.31
N TYR A 173 19.39 4.93 -11.02
CA TYR A 173 18.40 5.45 -11.97
C TYR A 173 18.14 6.92 -11.72
N THR A 174 17.95 7.69 -12.79
CA THR A 174 17.54 9.08 -12.69
C THR A 174 16.65 9.44 -13.87
N GLY A 175 15.74 10.38 -13.68
CA GLY A 175 14.84 10.80 -14.74
C GLY A 175 13.68 11.67 -14.27
N ILE A 176 12.78 11.92 -15.19
CA ILE A 176 11.66 12.84 -15.01
C ILE A 176 10.48 12.17 -14.28
N GLU A 177 9.73 12.99 -13.57
CA GLU A 177 8.50 12.62 -12.89
C GLU A 177 7.37 13.57 -13.29
N PHE A 178 6.19 13.01 -13.56
CA PHE A 178 4.94 13.71 -13.80
C PHE A 178 3.90 13.29 -12.78
N ASP A 179 3.17 14.25 -12.21
CA ASP A 179 2.08 14.03 -11.26
C ASP A 179 0.87 14.87 -11.67
N LEU A 180 -0.28 14.22 -11.83
CA LEU A 180 -1.57 14.88 -12.06
C LEU A 180 -2.56 14.41 -11.00
N GLN A 181 -3.11 15.36 -10.25
CA GLN A 181 -4.15 15.10 -9.26
C GLN A 181 -5.33 16.03 -9.48
N ILE A 182 -6.48 15.45 -9.75
CA ILE A 182 -7.74 16.20 -9.93
C ILE A 182 -8.73 15.70 -8.89
N MET A 183 -9.28 16.62 -8.15
CA MET A 183 -10.40 16.38 -7.24
C MET A 183 -11.55 17.28 -7.65
N ASN A 184 -12.71 16.68 -7.94
CA ASN A 184 -13.90 17.42 -8.34
C ASN A 184 -15.18 16.80 -7.75
N LYS A 185 -16.34 17.47 -7.94
CA LYS A 185 -17.65 17.07 -7.41
C LYS A 185 -17.63 16.86 -5.89
N VAL A 186 -16.90 17.72 -5.18
CA VAL A 186 -16.69 17.59 -3.74
C VAL A 186 -17.96 17.95 -2.98
N SER A 187 -18.35 17.07 -2.08
CA SER A 187 -19.45 17.28 -1.13
C SER A 187 -19.06 16.81 0.26
N TYR A 188 -19.68 17.41 1.28
CA TYR A 188 -19.39 17.14 2.68
C TYR A 188 -20.60 16.54 3.35
N LYS A 189 -20.41 15.42 4.04
CA LYS A 189 -21.44 14.75 4.84
C LYS A 189 -20.97 14.61 6.28
N ASN A 190 -21.93 14.58 7.20
CA ASN A 190 -21.66 14.37 8.64
C ASN A 190 -20.55 15.29 9.17
N SER A 191 -20.57 16.56 8.76
CA SER A 191 -19.60 17.55 9.24
C SER A 191 -19.96 18.05 10.63
N ALA A 192 -18.94 18.30 11.46
CA ALA A 192 -19.11 18.94 12.77
C ALA A 192 -19.73 20.34 12.65
N THR A 193 -20.41 20.81 13.68
CA THR A 193 -21.16 22.08 13.68
C THR A 193 -20.30 23.29 13.31
N ASN A 194 -19.01 23.27 13.68
CA ASN A 194 -18.05 24.35 13.39
C ASN A 194 -17.05 23.97 12.31
N PHE A 195 -17.42 23.06 11.41
CA PHE A 195 -16.55 22.63 10.35
C PHE A 195 -16.31 23.74 9.32
N SER A 196 -15.05 24.09 9.09
CA SER A 196 -14.61 24.91 7.96
C SER A 196 -13.95 24.04 6.90
N LYS A 197 -14.26 24.31 5.63
CA LYS A 197 -13.64 23.59 4.52
C LYS A 197 -12.14 23.83 4.52
N PRO A 198 -11.31 22.76 4.37
CA PRO A 198 -9.88 22.93 4.24
C PRO A 198 -9.50 23.62 2.92
N GLU A 199 -8.26 24.06 2.80
CA GLU A 199 -7.69 24.57 1.55
C GLU A 199 -7.86 23.54 0.44
N GLY A 200 -8.31 23.96 -0.74
CA GLY A 200 -8.66 23.03 -1.84
C GLY A 200 -9.95 22.24 -1.63
N GLY A 201 -10.72 22.52 -0.58
CA GLY A 201 -11.92 21.77 -0.21
C GLY A 201 -13.10 21.87 -1.18
N ASN A 202 -13.05 22.71 -2.18
CA ASN A 202 -14.05 22.76 -3.26
C ASN A 202 -13.65 21.95 -4.50
N GLY A 203 -12.49 21.31 -4.44
CA GLY A 203 -11.82 20.62 -5.55
C GLY A 203 -10.59 21.38 -6.01
N SER A 204 -9.72 20.68 -6.70
CA SER A 204 -8.49 21.26 -7.25
C SER A 204 -7.95 20.42 -8.40
N THR A 205 -7.23 21.08 -9.32
CA THR A 205 -6.39 20.46 -10.31
C THR A 205 -4.94 20.79 -10.01
N ASN A 206 -4.10 19.78 -9.91
CA ASN A 206 -2.69 19.96 -9.55
C ASN A 206 -1.84 19.19 -10.53
N ILE A 207 -0.95 19.90 -11.22
CA ILE A 207 -0.01 19.36 -12.19
C ILE A 207 1.39 19.63 -11.68
N GLY A 208 2.16 18.56 -11.48
CA GLY A 208 3.53 18.60 -11.01
C GLY A 208 4.49 18.00 -12.02
N LEU A 209 5.61 18.68 -12.23
CA LEU A 209 6.75 18.15 -12.97
C LEU A 209 7.94 18.07 -12.04
N GLY A 210 8.72 17.03 -12.16
CA GLY A 210 9.82 16.81 -11.25
C GLY A 210 10.92 15.92 -11.81
N TRP A 211 11.82 15.60 -10.91
CA TRP A 211 12.98 14.78 -11.17
C TRP A 211 13.23 13.83 -10.01
N GLY A 212 13.59 12.60 -10.32
CA GLY A 212 13.85 11.58 -9.32
C GLY A 212 15.19 10.89 -9.52
N ILE A 213 15.75 10.46 -8.41
CA ILE A 213 16.95 9.63 -8.33
C ILE A 213 16.59 8.40 -7.51
N ILE A 214 16.89 7.21 -8.04
CA ILE A 214 16.66 5.95 -7.33
C ILE A 214 17.93 5.10 -7.40
N TYR A 215 18.44 4.69 -6.24
CA TYR A 215 19.35 3.57 -6.14
C TYR A 215 18.54 2.32 -5.77
N ASN A 216 18.57 1.31 -6.60
CA ASN A 216 17.83 0.08 -6.37
C ASN A 216 18.64 -1.13 -6.82
N ASN A 217 19.10 -1.95 -5.90
CA ASN A 217 19.74 -3.23 -6.19
C ASN A 217 18.90 -4.44 -5.71
N ILE A 218 17.61 -4.22 -5.40
CA ILE A 218 16.68 -5.28 -5.04
C ILE A 218 16.31 -6.06 -6.30
N HIS A 219 16.38 -7.38 -6.23
CA HIS A 219 16.02 -8.25 -7.37
C HIS A 219 14.51 -8.57 -7.40
N ASN A 220 13.93 -8.90 -6.27
CA ASN A 220 12.50 -9.23 -6.15
C ASN A 220 11.76 -8.15 -5.35
N VAL A 221 10.99 -7.33 -6.05
CA VAL A 221 10.25 -6.21 -5.45
C VAL A 221 9.07 -6.65 -4.58
N LEU A 222 8.55 -7.87 -4.79
CA LEU A 222 7.42 -8.43 -4.03
C LEU A 222 7.86 -9.14 -2.74
N ASN A 223 9.14 -9.53 -2.64
CA ASN A 223 9.73 -10.10 -1.44
C ASN A 223 11.25 -9.79 -1.39
N PRO A 224 11.61 -8.57 -1.05
CA PRO A 224 13.01 -8.20 -0.91
C PRO A 224 13.65 -8.94 0.27
N ARG A 225 14.69 -9.73 -0.02
CA ARG A 225 15.45 -10.45 1.02
C ARG A 225 16.78 -9.83 1.32
N ASN A 226 17.32 -9.10 0.36
CA ASN A 226 18.60 -8.42 0.45
C ASN A 226 18.58 -7.20 -0.46
N GLY A 227 19.37 -6.20 -0.12
CA GLY A 227 19.58 -5.04 -0.97
C GLY A 227 19.07 -3.75 -0.35
N ILE A 228 19.14 -2.71 -1.17
CA ILE A 228 18.79 -1.34 -0.81
C ILE A 228 17.89 -0.77 -1.90
N PHE A 229 16.84 -0.10 -1.48
CA PHE A 229 16.08 0.84 -2.28
C PHE A 229 16.21 2.21 -1.63
N SER A 230 16.70 3.19 -2.34
CA SER A 230 16.79 4.57 -1.86
C SER A 230 16.32 5.51 -2.94
N GLU A 231 15.32 6.29 -2.62
CA GLU A 231 14.67 7.24 -3.50
C GLU A 231 14.78 8.65 -2.95
N LEU A 232 15.12 9.58 -3.83
CA LEU A 232 14.98 11.01 -3.60
C LEU A 232 14.34 11.63 -4.83
N ALA A 233 13.22 12.30 -4.66
CA ALA A 233 12.49 12.94 -5.75
C ALA A 233 11.96 14.30 -5.33
N PHE A 234 11.77 15.20 -6.29
CA PHE A 234 11.03 16.42 -6.07
C PHE A 234 9.98 16.62 -7.16
N LEU A 235 8.88 17.25 -6.79
CA LEU A 235 7.80 17.67 -7.67
C LEU A 235 7.55 19.15 -7.48
N ASN A 236 7.49 19.88 -8.56
CA ASN A 236 7.19 21.31 -8.59
C ASN A 236 5.85 21.52 -9.30
N TYR A 237 4.85 21.95 -8.57
CA TYR A 237 3.52 22.28 -9.07
C TYR A 237 3.46 23.78 -9.31
N ARG A 238 3.04 24.20 -10.50
CA ARG A 238 3.03 25.59 -10.89
C ARG A 238 1.74 25.96 -11.65
N SER A 239 1.24 27.14 -11.37
CA SER A 239 0.08 27.69 -12.09
C SER A 239 0.33 27.85 -13.59
N GLU A 240 1.57 28.09 -13.97
CA GLU A 240 1.98 28.24 -15.38
C GLU A 240 1.81 26.96 -16.22
N ILE A 241 1.75 25.80 -15.55
CA ILE A 241 1.48 24.51 -16.21
C ILE A 241 0.08 23.96 -15.89
N GLY A 242 -0.81 24.78 -15.33
CA GLY A 242 -2.21 24.43 -15.07
C GLY A 242 -2.51 23.89 -13.68
N SER A 243 -1.59 24.06 -12.72
CA SER A 243 -1.85 23.71 -11.31
C SER A 243 -2.56 24.86 -10.59
N ASP A 244 -3.57 24.56 -9.78
CA ASP A 244 -4.26 25.55 -8.94
C ASP A 244 -3.38 26.07 -7.80
N TYR A 245 -2.32 25.32 -7.45
CA TYR A 245 -1.43 25.62 -6.32
C TYR A 245 0.04 25.63 -6.73
N ASN A 246 0.79 26.60 -6.19
CA ASN A 246 2.25 26.70 -6.34
C ASN A 246 2.93 26.08 -5.14
N ILE A 247 3.40 24.85 -5.27
CA ILE A 247 4.07 24.09 -4.20
C ILE A 247 5.23 23.28 -4.73
N ILE A 248 6.17 22.98 -3.85
CA ILE A 248 7.28 22.06 -4.12
C ILE A 248 7.24 20.98 -3.07
N THR A 249 7.22 19.73 -3.50
CA THR A 249 7.27 18.55 -2.62
C THR A 249 8.55 17.77 -2.84
N PHE A 250 9.25 17.46 -1.74
CA PHE A 250 10.39 16.53 -1.72
C PHE A 250 9.94 15.22 -1.09
N LEU A 251 10.33 14.12 -1.73
CA LEU A 251 10.06 12.76 -1.27
C LEU A 251 11.38 12.03 -1.07
N SER A 252 11.52 11.33 0.05
CA SER A 252 12.61 10.42 0.32
C SER A 252 12.04 9.11 0.85
N ASP A 253 12.42 7.97 0.25
CA ASP A 253 12.05 6.63 0.71
C ASP A 253 13.28 5.74 0.68
N ASN A 254 13.73 5.31 1.86
CA ASN A 254 14.94 4.52 2.02
C ASN A 254 14.60 3.20 2.68
N ARG A 255 14.92 2.09 2.02
CA ARG A 255 14.62 0.73 2.46
C ARG A 255 15.89 -0.11 2.44
N PHE A 256 16.10 -0.87 3.50
CA PHE A 256 17.28 -1.72 3.68
C PHE A 256 16.81 -3.12 4.07
N TYR A 257 17.35 -4.14 3.39
CA TYR A 257 16.99 -5.53 3.62
C TYR A 257 18.24 -6.32 3.92
N ILE A 258 18.30 -6.87 5.13
CA ILE A 258 19.47 -7.56 5.66
C ILE A 258 19.10 -9.02 5.94
N PRO A 259 19.68 -10.00 5.22
CA PRO A 259 19.51 -11.40 5.55
C PRO A 259 20.24 -11.72 6.87
N ILE A 260 19.48 -12.11 7.90
CA ILE A 260 20.07 -12.48 9.21
C ILE A 260 20.45 -13.97 9.21
N ARG A 261 19.61 -14.79 8.63
CA ARG A 261 19.81 -16.24 8.47
C ARG A 261 19.22 -16.66 7.12
N LYS A 262 19.40 -17.94 6.74
CA LYS A 262 18.90 -18.46 5.45
C LYS A 262 17.47 -18.03 5.09
N ASN A 263 16.57 -17.98 6.10
CA ASN A 263 15.15 -17.74 5.89
C ASN A 263 14.65 -16.47 6.60
N ASN A 264 15.52 -15.70 7.23
CA ASN A 264 15.13 -14.55 8.02
C ASN A 264 15.69 -13.26 7.42
N VAL A 265 14.85 -12.24 7.37
CA VAL A 265 15.20 -10.90 6.86
C VAL A 265 14.85 -9.87 7.91
N LEU A 266 15.75 -8.95 8.15
CA LEU A 266 15.48 -7.72 8.89
C LEU A 266 15.36 -6.58 7.87
N ALA A 267 14.17 -6.02 7.77
CA ALA A 267 13.85 -4.95 6.84
C ALA A 267 13.63 -3.64 7.58
N PHE A 268 14.17 -2.56 7.03
CA PHE A 268 14.02 -1.19 7.55
C PHE A 268 13.49 -0.29 6.46
N GLN A 269 12.64 0.66 6.83
CA GLN A 269 12.24 1.76 5.96
C GLN A 269 12.26 3.07 6.75
N LEU A 270 12.74 4.12 6.10
CA LEU A 270 12.61 5.51 6.54
C LEU A 270 12.05 6.31 5.38
N GLN A 271 10.88 6.91 5.58
CA GLN A 271 10.20 7.73 4.58
C GLN A 271 10.02 9.15 5.10
N GLY A 272 10.33 10.13 4.25
CA GLY A 272 10.07 11.54 4.46
C GLY A 272 9.34 12.14 3.27
N GLN A 273 8.37 13.01 3.54
CA GLN A 273 7.74 13.86 2.54
C GLN A 273 7.66 15.28 3.10
N PHE A 274 8.15 16.25 2.32
CA PHE A 274 8.30 17.62 2.77
C PHE A 274 7.74 18.57 1.71
N THR A 275 6.72 19.33 2.04
CA THR A 275 6.03 20.23 1.10
C THR A 275 6.20 21.68 1.53
N ASN A 276 6.72 22.51 0.63
CA ASN A 276 6.79 23.96 0.78
C ASN A 276 5.68 24.65 0.00
N GLY A 277 5.16 25.74 0.52
CA GLY A 277 4.00 26.46 0.02
C GLY A 277 2.74 26.14 0.82
N ASN A 278 1.58 26.41 0.23
CA ASN A 278 0.27 26.13 0.81
C ASN A 278 -0.45 25.06 0.00
N PRO A 279 -0.19 23.77 0.26
CA PRO A 279 -0.83 22.69 -0.47
C PRO A 279 -2.32 22.58 -0.14
N PRO A 280 -3.17 22.20 -1.10
CA PRO A 280 -4.52 21.79 -0.81
C PRO A 280 -4.51 20.52 0.04
N PHE A 281 -5.59 20.27 0.79
CA PHE A 281 -5.63 19.18 1.78
C PHE A 281 -5.38 17.78 1.20
N ASN A 282 -5.66 17.58 -0.08
CA ASN A 282 -5.42 16.32 -0.79
C ASN A 282 -3.96 16.11 -1.21
N LEU A 283 -3.13 17.16 -1.21
CA LEU A 283 -1.68 17.11 -1.46
C LEU A 283 -0.84 17.16 -0.18
N LEU A 284 -1.46 17.26 0.98
CA LEU A 284 -0.76 17.11 2.25
C LEU A 284 -0.14 15.71 2.38
N SER A 285 0.95 15.61 3.12
CA SER A 285 1.56 14.33 3.46
C SER A 285 0.63 13.52 4.35
N LEU A 286 0.33 12.28 3.94
CA LEU A 286 -0.65 11.41 4.61
C LEU A 286 0.08 10.32 5.41
N MET A 287 -0.24 10.17 6.69
CA MET A 287 0.26 9.09 7.53
C MET A 287 -0.80 8.02 7.72
N GLY A 288 -0.40 6.76 7.65
CA GLY A 288 -1.26 5.57 7.76
C GLY A 288 -1.26 4.72 6.50
N GLY A 289 -2.04 3.65 6.51
CA GLY A 289 -2.24 2.76 5.36
C GLY A 289 -1.65 1.36 5.55
N GLU A 290 -1.62 0.61 4.46
CA GLU A 290 -1.26 -0.82 4.45
C GLU A 290 0.25 -1.11 4.38
N SER A 291 1.06 -0.11 4.05
CA SER A 291 2.52 -0.28 3.85
C SER A 291 3.34 0.35 4.97
N LEU A 292 3.07 1.60 5.30
CA LEU A 292 3.74 2.35 6.35
C LEU A 292 2.73 2.79 7.39
N MET A 293 3.08 2.71 8.68
CA MET A 293 2.19 3.07 9.81
C MET A 293 0.88 2.26 9.82
N ARG A 294 0.99 0.95 9.54
CA ARG A 294 -0.15 0.01 9.56
C ARG A 294 -0.92 0.10 10.87
N GLY A 295 -2.26 0.08 10.79
CA GLY A 295 -3.18 0.24 11.91
C GLY A 295 -3.82 1.63 11.99
N TYR A 296 -3.18 2.66 11.44
CA TYR A 296 -3.79 3.95 11.21
C TYR A 296 -4.46 3.98 9.83
N TYR A 297 -5.64 4.61 9.75
CA TYR A 297 -6.30 4.90 8.48
C TYR A 297 -5.41 5.81 7.62
N LEU A 298 -5.34 5.59 6.31
CA LEU A 298 -4.54 6.45 5.41
C LEU A 298 -5.06 7.89 5.44
N GLY A 299 -4.21 8.82 5.90
CA GLY A 299 -4.59 10.21 6.10
C GLY A 299 -5.34 10.47 7.41
N ARG A 300 -5.30 9.53 8.38
CA ARG A 300 -5.72 9.78 9.76
C ARG A 300 -5.03 11.00 10.33
N TYR A 301 -3.74 11.12 10.04
CA TYR A 301 -2.95 12.30 10.28
C TYR A 301 -2.41 12.82 8.96
N ARG A 302 -2.47 14.13 8.77
CA ARG A 302 -1.97 14.80 7.57
C ARG A 302 -1.44 16.18 7.91
N ASP A 303 -0.34 16.56 7.29
CA ASP A 303 0.23 17.91 7.38
C ASP A 303 1.18 18.16 6.20
N LYS A 304 1.84 19.32 6.15
CA LYS A 304 2.80 19.66 5.09
C LYS A 304 3.97 18.67 5.02
N HIS A 305 4.41 18.19 6.18
CA HIS A 305 5.57 17.30 6.29
C HIS A 305 5.18 15.99 6.98
N LEU A 306 5.87 14.93 6.59
CA LEU A 306 5.81 13.60 7.20
C LEU A 306 7.22 13.07 7.38
N LEU A 307 7.50 12.50 8.53
CA LEU A 307 8.65 11.63 8.76
C LEU A 307 8.18 10.37 9.49
N ALA A 308 8.43 9.21 8.90
CA ALA A 308 8.05 7.93 9.50
C ALA A 308 9.07 6.85 9.18
N GLY A 309 9.29 5.96 10.14
CA GLY A 309 10.18 4.82 10.00
C GLY A 309 9.55 3.54 10.49
N GLN A 310 9.97 2.42 9.92
CA GLN A 310 9.53 1.09 10.36
C GLN A 310 10.67 0.07 10.29
N VAL A 311 10.52 -0.96 11.12
CA VAL A 311 11.35 -2.15 11.11
C VAL A 311 10.45 -3.37 11.07
N GLU A 312 10.84 -4.39 10.28
CA GLU A 312 10.11 -5.64 10.16
C GLU A 312 11.08 -6.82 10.17
N TYR A 313 10.84 -7.77 11.05
CA TYR A 313 11.56 -9.05 11.08
C TYR A 313 10.70 -10.11 10.42
N ARG A 314 11.19 -10.69 9.33
CA ARG A 314 10.51 -11.67 8.47
C ARG A 314 11.15 -13.03 8.63
N MET A 315 10.33 -14.06 8.85
CA MET A 315 10.72 -15.48 8.88
C MET A 315 10.03 -16.18 7.71
N LEU A 316 10.75 -16.38 6.57
CA LEU A 316 10.16 -16.73 5.26
C LEU A 316 10.95 -17.81 4.51
N PRO A 317 10.51 -19.04 4.46
CA PRO A 317 9.48 -19.69 5.27
C PRO A 317 10.03 -20.13 6.63
N PHE A 318 9.19 -20.66 7.49
CA PHE A 318 9.65 -21.38 8.67
C PHE A 318 10.45 -22.62 8.29
N SER A 319 11.44 -22.99 9.09
CA SER A 319 12.25 -24.18 8.86
C SER A 319 11.43 -25.49 8.93
N PHE A 320 10.37 -25.51 9.73
CA PHE A 320 9.46 -26.64 9.93
C PHE A 320 8.24 -26.63 9.01
N ALA A 321 7.96 -25.51 8.30
CA ALA A 321 6.77 -25.36 7.45
C ALA A 321 7.12 -24.62 6.15
N LYS A 322 7.43 -25.38 5.09
CA LYS A 322 8.00 -24.88 3.83
C LYS A 322 7.18 -23.81 3.09
N ARG A 323 5.88 -23.67 3.39
CA ARG A 323 4.99 -22.67 2.75
C ARG A 323 4.55 -21.57 3.70
N TRP A 324 4.78 -21.72 4.99
CA TRP A 324 4.33 -20.76 5.99
C TRP A 324 5.47 -19.95 6.55
N GLY A 325 5.20 -18.72 6.85
CA GLY A 325 6.10 -17.79 7.50
C GLY A 325 5.35 -16.79 8.35
N ALA A 326 6.08 -15.92 8.99
CA ALA A 326 5.52 -14.85 9.80
C ALA A 326 6.40 -13.61 9.75
N SER A 327 5.83 -12.48 10.16
CA SER A 327 6.58 -11.26 10.44
C SER A 327 6.14 -10.62 11.75
N LEU A 328 7.07 -9.85 12.34
CA LEU A 328 6.82 -8.91 13.41
C LEU A 328 7.28 -7.53 12.95
N PHE A 329 6.50 -6.50 13.18
CA PHE A 329 6.85 -5.16 12.76
C PHE A 329 6.53 -4.11 13.81
N PHE A 330 7.29 -3.03 13.75
CA PHE A 330 7.10 -1.82 14.53
C PHE A 330 7.35 -0.61 13.65
N ALA A 331 6.56 0.44 13.80
CA ALA A 331 6.74 1.71 13.12
C ALA A 331 6.45 2.89 14.05
N ALA A 332 7.03 4.04 13.72
CA ALA A 332 6.72 5.30 14.38
C ALA A 332 6.84 6.44 13.37
N GLY A 333 5.96 7.44 13.47
CA GLY A 333 5.96 8.58 12.57
C GLY A 333 5.22 9.77 13.13
N GLU A 334 5.46 10.94 12.51
CA GLU A 334 4.82 12.20 12.83
C GLU A 334 4.53 12.97 11.55
N VAL A 335 3.41 13.69 11.52
CA VAL A 335 3.14 14.76 10.56
C VAL A 335 3.29 16.11 11.25
N PHE A 336 3.83 17.10 10.55
CA PHE A 336 4.12 18.41 11.13
C PHE A 336 4.05 19.52 10.09
N ASN A 337 3.77 20.75 10.56
CA ASN A 337 3.57 21.91 9.66
C ASN A 337 4.87 22.61 9.28
N THR A 338 5.82 22.74 10.21
CA THR A 338 7.11 23.40 9.99
C THR A 338 8.24 22.51 10.47
N TYR A 339 9.44 22.66 9.89
CA TYR A 339 10.60 21.85 10.29
C TYR A 339 10.92 21.93 11.78
N ASN A 340 10.70 23.09 12.39
CA ASN A 340 10.96 23.30 13.82
C ASN A 340 9.88 22.71 14.73
N SER A 341 8.72 22.30 14.18
CA SER A 341 7.65 21.69 14.96
C SER A 341 7.78 20.18 15.12
N PHE A 342 8.70 19.55 14.40
CA PHE A 342 9.02 18.12 14.59
C PHE A 342 9.58 17.86 16.00
N GLN A 343 9.00 16.88 16.70
CA GLN A 343 9.46 16.51 18.05
C GLN A 343 9.35 14.99 18.24
N PHE A 344 10.43 14.35 18.64
CA PHE A 344 10.45 12.90 18.88
C PHE A 344 9.38 12.41 19.88
N LYS A 345 8.96 13.26 20.82
CA LYS A 345 7.89 12.92 21.78
C LYS A 345 6.51 12.78 21.15
N ASN A 346 6.29 13.37 19.97
CA ASN A 346 5.02 13.33 19.25
C ASN A 346 4.93 12.14 18.28
N LEU A 347 6.00 11.35 18.14
CA LEU A 347 5.97 10.15 17.31
C LEU A 347 4.83 9.23 17.73
N LEU A 348 4.00 8.88 16.78
CA LEU A 348 2.87 7.97 16.93
C LEU A 348 3.34 6.54 16.65
N PRO A 349 3.33 5.64 17.64
CA PRO A 349 3.77 4.27 17.44
C PRO A 349 2.67 3.39 16.87
N THR A 350 3.07 2.37 16.12
CA THR A 350 2.26 1.22 15.73
C THR A 350 3.12 -0.03 15.73
N GLY A 351 2.51 -1.18 15.94
CA GLY A 351 3.20 -2.46 15.87
C GLY A 351 2.24 -3.60 15.62
N GLY A 352 2.78 -4.73 15.19
CA GLY A 352 1.91 -5.86 14.88
C GLY A 352 2.67 -7.09 14.45
N ALA A 353 1.89 -8.07 14.00
CA ALA A 353 2.39 -9.34 13.50
C ALA A 353 1.61 -9.74 12.23
N GLY A 354 2.23 -10.59 11.43
CA GLY A 354 1.57 -11.09 10.25
C GLY A 354 1.95 -12.52 9.92
N LEU A 355 1.02 -13.22 9.28
CA LEU A 355 1.25 -14.52 8.68
C LEU A 355 1.63 -14.36 7.21
N ARG A 356 2.42 -15.29 6.71
CA ARG A 356 2.87 -15.35 5.32
C ARG A 356 2.58 -16.74 4.75
N PHE A 357 2.02 -16.77 3.55
CA PHE A 357 1.84 -18.00 2.81
C PHE A 357 2.53 -17.89 1.47
N LEU A 358 3.46 -18.79 1.17
CA LEU A 358 4.23 -18.84 -0.08
C LEU A 358 3.30 -19.21 -1.23
N LEU A 359 2.88 -18.20 -1.97
CA LEU A 359 1.91 -18.31 -3.07
C LEU A 359 2.59 -18.86 -4.33
N PHE A 360 3.68 -18.21 -4.77
CA PHE A 360 4.49 -18.61 -5.90
C PHE A 360 5.88 -19.06 -5.45
N PRO A 361 6.09 -20.36 -5.17
CA PRO A 361 7.37 -20.85 -4.66
C PRO A 361 8.55 -20.51 -5.56
N GLU A 362 8.37 -20.67 -6.87
CA GLU A 362 9.39 -20.45 -7.88
C GLU A 362 9.85 -18.98 -7.99
N LYS A 363 8.97 -18.05 -7.63
CA LYS A 363 9.24 -16.61 -7.63
C LYS A 363 9.44 -16.04 -6.23
N ASP A 364 9.40 -16.88 -5.20
CA ASP A 364 9.54 -16.49 -3.78
C ASP A 364 8.56 -15.37 -3.38
N ILE A 365 7.28 -15.47 -3.81
CA ILE A 365 6.25 -14.46 -3.57
C ILE A 365 5.24 -14.99 -2.55
N TYR A 366 4.99 -14.19 -1.51
CA TYR A 366 4.09 -14.52 -0.41
C TYR A 366 2.81 -13.71 -0.48
N THR A 367 1.74 -14.32 -0.01
CA THR A 367 0.54 -13.62 0.48
C THR A 367 0.77 -13.26 1.94
N ARG A 368 0.44 -12.05 2.33
CA ARG A 368 0.53 -11.58 3.71
C ARG A 368 -0.84 -11.30 4.32
N ILE A 369 -0.96 -11.63 5.59
CA ILE A 369 -2.07 -11.25 6.45
C ILE A 369 -1.46 -10.55 7.65
N ASP A 370 -1.65 -9.24 7.78
CA ASP A 370 -1.10 -8.45 8.86
C ASP A 370 -2.19 -7.97 9.82
N TYR A 371 -1.92 -8.04 11.10
CA TYR A 371 -2.70 -7.39 12.15
C TYR A 371 -1.84 -6.37 12.87
N ALA A 372 -2.29 -5.13 12.86
CA ALA A 372 -1.58 -3.99 13.44
C ALA A 372 -2.39 -3.36 14.58
N LEU A 373 -1.69 -2.89 15.58
CA LEU A 373 -2.23 -2.22 16.76
C LEU A 373 -1.68 -0.79 16.84
N THR A 374 -2.54 0.14 17.20
CA THR A 374 -2.22 1.53 17.45
C THR A 374 -2.86 2.00 18.75
N ARG A 375 -2.59 3.23 19.17
CA ARG A 375 -3.29 3.85 20.31
C ARG A 375 -4.77 4.10 20.05
N GLU A 376 -5.20 4.11 18.78
CA GLU A 376 -6.56 4.47 18.37
C GLU A 376 -7.41 3.26 17.97
N GLY A 377 -6.79 2.13 17.67
CA GLY A 377 -7.48 0.94 17.24
C GLY A 377 -6.56 -0.09 16.62
N SER A 378 -7.10 -0.87 15.70
CA SER A 378 -6.36 -1.92 15.00
C SER A 378 -6.71 -1.94 13.52
N GLY A 379 -5.79 -2.46 12.70
CA GLY A 379 -5.98 -2.68 11.28
C GLY A 379 -5.70 -4.14 10.90
N PHE A 380 -6.43 -4.64 9.92
CA PHE A 380 -6.25 -5.95 9.33
C PHE A 380 -6.02 -5.79 7.82
N TYR A 381 -4.98 -6.42 7.30
CA TYR A 381 -4.54 -6.24 5.93
C TYR A 381 -4.27 -7.58 5.26
N PHE A 382 -4.73 -7.72 4.02
CA PHE A 382 -4.48 -8.88 3.16
C PHE A 382 -3.94 -8.42 1.82
N PHE A 383 -2.72 -8.84 1.48
CA PHE A 383 -2.05 -8.45 0.22
C PHE A 383 -1.16 -9.56 -0.32
N ILE A 384 -0.76 -9.42 -1.58
CA ILE A 384 0.30 -10.20 -2.20
C ILE A 384 1.57 -9.36 -2.25
N GLY A 385 2.69 -9.97 -1.84
CA GLY A 385 3.96 -9.29 -1.63
C GLY A 385 4.12 -8.75 -0.20
N GLU A 386 5.32 -8.31 0.14
CA GLU A 386 5.63 -7.71 1.42
C GLU A 386 5.18 -6.24 1.48
N ALA A 387 5.18 -5.64 2.68
CA ALA A 387 4.68 -4.27 2.88
C ALA A 387 5.59 -3.22 2.23
N PHE A 388 6.90 -3.48 2.18
CA PHE A 388 7.91 -2.60 1.60
C PHE A 388 9.13 -3.39 1.19
#